data_0cb188a77e8ff8bdca1d421c5e14f00c
#
_entry.id   0cb188a77e8ff8bdca1d421c5e14f00c
#
_cell.length_a   1.000
_cell.length_b   1.000
_cell.length_c   1.000
_cell.angle_alpha   90.00
_cell.angle_beta   90.00
_cell.angle_gamma   90.00
#
_symmetry.space_group_name_H-M   'P 1'
#
loop_
_entity.id
_entity.type
_entity.pdbx_description
1 polymer ?
#
loop_
_entity_poly.entity_id
_entity_poly.type
_entity_poly.pdbx_seq_one_letter_code
_entity_poly.pdbx_strand_id
1 'polypeptide(L)'
;MREEIQTFINYMEEEKHASKNTTLSYQRDLLKMADYLEENGITDCGKVTKTALNSYILFLEKEGKAVSTVSRALASTRSFFGWLFKEGKIRRDPADSMHAPKIEKKVPVILTVDEVTKLLEQPSGANPKEIRDKAMLELLYATGIRVTEL
;
A
#
# COMPACT_ATOMS: atom_id res chain seq x y z
N MET A 1 7.07 3.86 20.10
CA MET A 1 6.86 3.33 18.73
C MET A 1 6.04 4.28 17.83
N ARG A 2 4.89 4.81 18.27
CA ARG A 2 4.05 5.70 17.42
C ARG A 2 4.73 7.02 17.04
N GLU A 3 5.53 7.59 17.93
CA GLU A 3 6.30 8.81 17.68
C GLU A 3 7.37 8.57 16.61
N GLU A 4 8.08 7.45 16.66
CA GLU A 4 9.06 7.07 15.65
C GLU A 4 8.41 6.81 14.28
N ILE A 5 7.18 6.26 14.26
CA ILE A 5 6.41 6.09 13.02
C ILE A 5 6.11 7.46 12.41
N GLN A 6 5.62 8.43 13.21
CA GLN A 6 5.35 9.77 12.69
C GLN A 6 6.61 10.46 12.16
N THR A 7 7.73 10.32 12.87
CA THR A 7 9.03 10.86 12.41
C THR A 7 9.46 10.23 11.08
N PHE A 8 9.26 8.91 10.94
CA PHE A 8 9.54 8.20 9.68
C PHE A 8 8.65 8.66 8.53
N ILE A 9 7.37 8.91 8.78
CA ILE A 9 6.46 9.42 7.75
C ILE A 9 6.89 10.81 7.28
N ASN A 10 7.26 11.70 8.21
CA ASN A 10 7.80 13.03 7.87
C ASN A 10 9.07 12.92 7.03
N TYR A 11 10.00 12.02 7.42
CA TYR A 11 11.20 11.72 6.63
C TYR A 11 10.87 11.26 5.19
N MET A 12 9.85 10.40 5.04
CA MET A 12 9.43 9.96 3.71
C MET A 12 8.86 11.10 2.86
N GLU A 13 8.15 12.05 3.46
CA GLU A 13 7.59 13.20 2.77
C GLU A 13 8.67 14.23 2.40
N GLU A 14 9.50 14.61 3.35
CA GLU A 14 10.46 15.72 3.21
C GLU A 14 11.72 15.31 2.44
N GLU A 15 12.31 14.13 2.75
CA GLU A 15 13.59 13.72 2.17
C GLU A 15 13.44 12.75 1.00
N LYS A 16 12.44 11.85 1.05
CA LYS A 16 12.22 10.86 -0.01
C LYS A 16 11.22 11.34 -1.07
N HIS A 17 10.56 12.48 -0.85
CA HIS A 17 9.53 13.02 -1.74
C HIS A 17 8.48 11.98 -2.13
N ALA A 18 8.14 11.09 -1.18
CA ALA A 18 7.16 10.04 -1.40
C ALA A 18 5.76 10.64 -1.63
N SER A 19 4.99 10.04 -2.52
CA SER A 19 3.64 10.52 -2.79
C SER A 19 2.77 10.43 -1.53
N LYS A 20 1.82 11.35 -1.38
CA LYS A 20 0.85 11.38 -0.27
C LYS A 20 0.11 10.04 -0.10
N ASN A 21 -0.20 9.36 -1.18
CA ASN A 21 -0.84 8.04 -1.14
C ASN A 21 0.09 6.96 -0.55
N THR A 22 1.38 7.05 -0.82
CA THR A 22 2.40 6.14 -0.27
C THR A 22 2.55 6.37 1.22
N THR A 23 2.72 7.62 1.66
CA THR A 23 2.92 7.95 3.08
C THR A 23 1.69 7.60 3.92
N LEU A 24 0.48 7.90 3.46
CA LEU A 24 -0.76 7.51 4.11
C LEU A 24 -0.93 5.99 4.21
N SER A 25 -0.55 5.25 3.16
CA SER A 25 -0.62 3.79 3.17
C SER A 25 0.38 3.18 4.15
N TYR A 26 1.62 3.69 4.16
CA TYR A 26 2.67 3.24 5.08
C TYR A 26 2.31 3.59 6.53
N GLN A 27 1.82 4.80 6.78
CA GLN A 27 1.37 5.19 8.12
C GLN A 27 0.31 4.24 8.67
N ARG A 28 -0.71 3.92 7.85
CA ARG A 28 -1.79 3.00 8.24
C ARG A 28 -1.27 1.58 8.52
N ASP A 29 -0.38 1.07 7.67
CA ASP A 29 0.20 -0.25 7.85
C ASP A 29 1.09 -0.33 9.11
N LEU A 30 1.90 0.70 9.35
CA LEU A 30 2.80 0.78 10.52
C LEU A 30 2.04 0.98 11.84
N LEU A 31 0.97 1.76 11.84
CA LEU A 31 0.12 1.91 13.03
C LEU A 31 -0.55 0.58 13.38
N LYS A 32 -1.05 -0.17 12.38
CA LYS A 32 -1.61 -1.50 12.62
C LYS A 32 -0.57 -2.49 13.17
N MET A 33 0.67 -2.40 12.69
CA MET A 33 1.78 -3.19 13.26
C MET A 33 2.06 -2.80 14.71
N ALA A 34 2.08 -1.49 15.02
CA ALA A 34 2.29 -1.00 16.36
C ALA A 34 1.20 -1.47 17.32
N ASP A 35 -0.07 -1.40 16.91
CA ASP A 35 -1.20 -1.92 17.71
C ASP A 35 -1.01 -3.39 18.06
N TYR A 36 -0.71 -4.23 17.05
CA TYR A 36 -0.46 -5.65 17.26
C TYR A 36 0.71 -5.92 18.23
N LEU A 37 1.81 -5.19 18.07
CA LEU A 37 2.99 -5.37 18.93
C LEU A 37 2.71 -4.90 20.36
N GLU A 38 2.00 -3.78 20.55
CA GLU A 38 1.59 -3.25 21.86
C GLU A 38 0.66 -4.22 22.57
N GLU A 39 -0.31 -4.84 21.88
CA GLU A 39 -1.18 -5.89 22.42
C GLU A 39 -0.39 -7.13 22.89
N ASN A 40 0.77 -7.40 22.25
CA ASN A 40 1.68 -8.47 22.65
C ASN A 40 2.81 -8.01 23.62
N GLY A 41 2.66 -6.84 24.25
CA GLY A 41 3.56 -6.32 25.27
C GLY A 41 4.87 -5.70 24.74
N ILE A 42 4.97 -5.44 23.44
CA ILE A 42 6.15 -4.84 22.80
C ILE A 42 5.87 -3.39 22.43
N THR A 43 6.27 -2.47 23.27
CA THR A 43 6.05 -1.01 23.08
C THR A 43 7.27 -0.25 22.55
N ASP A 44 8.46 -0.87 22.60
CA ASP A 44 9.74 -0.29 22.25
C ASP A 44 10.26 -0.90 20.93
N CYS A 45 10.62 -0.05 19.96
CA CYS A 45 11.17 -0.48 18.66
C CYS A 45 12.46 -1.30 18.81
N GLY A 46 13.28 -1.00 19.83
CA GLY A 46 14.52 -1.72 20.10
C GLY A 46 14.33 -3.15 20.63
N LYS A 47 13.13 -3.48 21.09
CA LYS A 47 12.75 -4.81 21.61
C LYS A 47 12.03 -5.67 20.56
N VAL A 48 11.71 -5.11 19.40
CA VAL A 48 11.04 -5.86 18.33
C VAL A 48 12.00 -6.90 17.76
N THR A 49 11.52 -8.13 17.63
CA THR A 49 12.28 -9.26 17.09
C THR A 49 11.71 -9.71 15.75
N LYS A 50 12.54 -10.39 14.95
CA LYS A 50 12.07 -11.04 13.71
C LYS A 50 10.88 -11.97 13.95
N THR A 51 10.89 -12.70 15.07
CA THR A 51 9.78 -13.62 15.44
C THR A 51 8.49 -12.83 15.65
N ALA A 52 8.53 -11.70 16.36
CA ALA A 52 7.35 -10.87 16.60
C ALA A 52 6.79 -10.31 15.27
N LEU A 53 7.66 -9.87 14.35
CA LEU A 53 7.24 -9.41 13.02
C LEU A 53 6.65 -10.55 12.17
N ASN A 54 7.24 -11.75 12.21
CA ASN A 54 6.67 -12.91 11.52
C ASN A 54 5.29 -13.27 12.09
N SER A 55 5.10 -13.20 13.39
CA SER A 55 3.80 -13.42 14.04
C SER A 55 2.77 -12.37 13.59
N TYR A 56 3.18 -11.11 13.43
CA TYR A 56 2.32 -10.07 12.86
C TYR A 56 1.90 -10.38 11.42
N ILE A 57 2.82 -10.83 10.57
CA ILE A 57 2.49 -11.22 9.19
C ILE A 57 1.49 -12.38 9.17
N LEU A 58 1.73 -13.42 9.97
CA LEU A 58 0.78 -14.55 10.12
C LEU A 58 -0.58 -14.10 10.66
N PHE A 59 -0.62 -13.11 11.55
CA PHE A 59 -1.86 -12.51 12.03
C PHE A 59 -2.64 -11.85 10.88
N LEU A 60 -1.98 -11.07 10.01
CA LEU A 60 -2.62 -10.46 8.85
C LEU A 60 -3.21 -11.51 7.88
N GLU A 61 -2.48 -12.61 7.66
CA GLU A 61 -2.94 -13.73 6.82
C GLU A 61 -4.17 -14.41 7.44
N LYS A 62 -4.16 -14.66 8.75
CA LYS A 62 -5.30 -15.23 9.49
C LYS A 62 -6.55 -14.31 9.47
N GLU A 63 -6.35 -12.99 9.47
CA GLU A 63 -7.42 -12.02 9.25
C GLU A 63 -7.99 -12.04 7.81
N GLY A 64 -7.49 -12.87 6.93
CA GLY A 64 -7.94 -12.94 5.53
C GLY A 64 -7.53 -11.75 4.68
N LYS A 65 -6.48 -11.01 5.05
CA LYS A 65 -5.99 -9.90 4.23
C LYS A 65 -5.43 -10.42 2.90
N ALA A 66 -5.71 -9.68 1.83
CA ALA A 66 -5.17 -10.01 0.50
C ALA A 66 -3.64 -10.05 0.51
N VAL A 67 -3.05 -10.95 -0.27
CA VAL A 67 -1.58 -11.12 -0.39
C VAL A 67 -0.87 -9.80 -0.71
N SER A 68 -1.47 -8.96 -1.56
CA SER A 68 -0.94 -7.63 -1.88
C SER A 68 -0.89 -6.70 -0.66
N THR A 69 -1.89 -6.78 0.23
CA THR A 69 -1.94 -6.01 1.48
C THR A 69 -0.85 -6.48 2.44
N VAL A 70 -0.69 -7.79 2.61
CA VAL A 70 0.37 -8.39 3.44
C VAL A 70 1.76 -7.99 2.91
N SER A 71 1.97 -8.09 1.59
CA SER A 71 3.24 -7.69 0.95
C SER A 71 3.54 -6.20 1.14
N ARG A 72 2.53 -5.31 1.07
CA ARG A 72 2.72 -3.88 1.33
C ARG A 72 3.04 -3.62 2.80
N ALA A 73 2.32 -4.26 3.73
CA ALA A 73 2.59 -4.15 5.17
C ALA A 73 4.02 -4.62 5.52
N LEU A 74 4.51 -5.67 4.87
CA LEU A 74 5.90 -6.10 5.03
C LEU A 74 6.88 -5.08 4.44
N ALA A 75 6.58 -4.49 3.27
CA ALA A 75 7.44 -3.47 2.66
C ALA A 75 7.54 -2.22 3.54
N SER A 76 6.42 -1.73 4.09
CA SER A 76 6.41 -0.59 5.03
C SER A 76 7.18 -0.91 6.31
N THR A 77 7.00 -2.11 6.88
CA THR A 77 7.75 -2.59 8.06
C THR A 77 9.25 -2.62 7.81
N ARG A 78 9.70 -3.20 6.70
CA ARG A 78 11.12 -3.23 6.32
C ARG A 78 11.69 -1.84 6.11
N SER A 79 10.95 -0.96 5.45
CA SER A 79 11.41 0.42 5.23
C SER A 79 11.56 1.18 6.55
N PHE A 80 10.63 1.01 7.48
CA PHE A 80 10.65 1.65 8.79
C PHE A 80 11.82 1.16 9.66
N PHE A 81 11.97 -0.17 9.82
CA PHE A 81 13.07 -0.71 10.65
C PHE A 81 14.44 -0.48 10.02
N GLY A 82 14.55 -0.54 8.69
CA GLY A 82 15.77 -0.17 7.98
C GLY A 82 16.15 1.30 8.18
N TRP A 83 15.17 2.21 8.23
CA TRP A 83 15.39 3.61 8.57
C TRP A 83 15.82 3.78 10.03
N LEU A 84 15.13 3.16 10.99
CA LEU A 84 15.51 3.19 12.40
C LEU A 84 16.95 2.69 12.64
N PHE A 85 17.36 1.65 11.92
CA PHE A 85 18.71 1.12 11.99
C PHE A 85 19.74 2.11 11.43
N LYS A 86 19.47 2.74 10.29
CA LYS A 86 20.34 3.76 9.68
C LYS A 86 20.51 4.99 10.57
N GLU A 87 19.44 5.42 11.23
CA GLU A 87 19.46 6.52 12.19
C GLU A 87 20.10 6.15 13.54
N GLY A 88 20.56 4.91 13.71
CA GLY A 88 21.16 4.44 14.97
C GLY A 88 20.17 4.32 16.14
N LYS A 89 18.85 4.39 15.87
CA LYS A 89 17.80 4.29 16.90
C LYS A 89 17.62 2.87 17.41
N ILE A 90 18.00 1.88 16.62
CA ILE A 90 18.03 0.46 17.01
C ILE A 90 19.37 -0.15 16.65
N ARG A 91 19.80 -1.16 17.42
CA ARG A 91 21.11 -1.82 17.26
C ARG A 91 21.14 -2.88 16.16
N ARG A 92 19.99 -3.39 15.76
CA ARG A 92 19.81 -4.45 14.76
C ARG A 92 18.48 -4.24 14.04
N ASP A 93 18.46 -4.46 12.74
CA ASP A 93 17.23 -4.44 11.95
C ASP A 93 16.52 -5.82 12.07
N PRO A 94 15.34 -5.90 12.73
CA PRO A 94 14.61 -7.15 12.86
C PRO A 94 13.94 -7.60 11.56
N ALA A 95 13.81 -6.70 10.57
CA ALA A 95 13.12 -6.96 9.31
C ALA A 95 14.05 -7.27 8.13
N ASP A 96 15.38 -7.19 8.31
CA ASP A 96 16.39 -7.33 7.25
C ASP A 96 16.22 -8.61 6.41
N SER A 97 16.01 -9.74 7.05
CA SER A 97 15.88 -11.05 6.40
C SER A 97 14.44 -11.51 6.17
N MET A 98 13.46 -10.61 6.23
CA MET A 98 12.06 -10.93 5.93
C MET A 98 11.82 -10.82 4.42
N HIS A 99 11.14 -11.81 3.86
CA HIS A 99 10.79 -11.87 2.44
C HIS A 99 9.28 -11.80 2.27
N ALA A 100 8.85 -11.01 1.28
CA ALA A 100 7.44 -10.95 0.92
C ALA A 100 6.96 -12.31 0.37
N PRO A 101 5.72 -12.72 0.69
CA PRO A 101 5.12 -13.86 0.03
C PRO A 101 5.12 -13.65 -1.49
N LYS A 102 5.35 -14.71 -2.26
CA LYS A 102 5.31 -14.63 -3.73
C LYS A 102 3.89 -14.28 -4.16
N ILE A 103 3.75 -13.10 -4.76
CA ILE A 103 2.49 -12.72 -5.39
C ILE A 103 2.45 -13.39 -6.76
N GLU A 104 1.50 -14.29 -6.96
CA GLU A 104 1.20 -14.77 -8.31
C GLU A 104 0.70 -13.57 -9.13
N LYS A 105 1.43 -13.25 -10.18
CA LYS A 105 1.00 -12.22 -11.14
C LYS A 105 -0.22 -12.76 -11.90
N LYS A 106 -1.40 -12.36 -11.46
CA LYS A 106 -2.61 -12.60 -12.27
C LYS A 106 -2.51 -11.77 -13.53
N VAL A 107 -2.66 -12.43 -14.68
CA VAL A 107 -2.81 -11.71 -15.96
C VAL A 107 -4.05 -10.82 -15.83
N PRO A 108 -3.95 -9.52 -16.13
CA PRO A 108 -5.12 -8.65 -16.12
C PRO A 108 -6.20 -9.20 -17.05
N VAL A 109 -7.45 -9.13 -16.63
CA VAL A 109 -8.58 -9.42 -17.53
C VAL A 109 -8.62 -8.30 -18.56
N ILE A 110 -8.48 -8.68 -19.83
CA ILE A 110 -8.51 -7.75 -20.95
C ILE A 110 -9.91 -7.82 -21.54
N LEU A 111 -10.56 -6.66 -21.67
CA LEU A 111 -11.84 -6.56 -22.35
C LEU A 111 -11.65 -6.80 -23.86
N THR A 112 -12.58 -7.51 -24.47
CA THR A 112 -12.67 -7.66 -25.93
C THR A 112 -13.11 -6.32 -26.56
N VAL A 113 -12.92 -6.19 -27.88
CA VAL A 113 -13.37 -4.99 -28.63
C VAL A 113 -14.88 -4.79 -28.46
N ASP A 114 -15.67 -5.88 -28.52
CA ASP A 114 -17.12 -5.81 -28.36
C ASP A 114 -17.55 -5.35 -26.95
N GLU A 115 -16.82 -5.81 -25.92
CA GLU A 115 -17.10 -5.38 -24.53
C GLU A 115 -16.74 -3.92 -24.32
N VAL A 116 -15.62 -3.44 -24.90
CA VAL A 116 -15.24 -2.02 -24.87
C VAL A 116 -16.27 -1.18 -25.60
N THR A 117 -16.69 -1.58 -26.80
CA THR A 117 -17.71 -0.87 -27.57
C THR A 117 -19.01 -0.74 -26.77
N LYS A 118 -19.49 -1.83 -26.18
CA LYS A 118 -20.65 -1.81 -25.31
C LYS A 118 -20.48 -0.88 -24.10
N LEU A 119 -19.29 -0.84 -23.49
CA LEU A 119 -19.00 0.06 -22.39
C LEU A 119 -19.07 1.53 -22.79
N LEU A 120 -18.48 1.88 -23.94
CA LEU A 120 -18.47 3.25 -24.46
C LEU A 120 -19.86 3.73 -24.93
N GLU A 121 -20.73 2.80 -25.31
CA GLU A 121 -22.12 3.07 -25.73
C GLU A 121 -23.10 3.20 -24.55
N GLN A 122 -22.71 2.84 -23.31
CA GLN A 122 -23.62 2.92 -22.15
C GLN A 122 -24.18 4.34 -21.92
N PRO A 123 -23.39 5.43 -21.95
CA PRO A 123 -23.95 6.76 -21.87
C PRO A 123 -24.65 7.12 -23.19
N SER A 124 -25.98 7.29 -23.15
CA SER A 124 -26.79 7.59 -24.35
C SER A 124 -26.57 8.99 -24.92
N GLY A 125 -26.04 9.92 -24.09
CA GLY A 125 -25.91 11.34 -24.45
C GLY A 125 -27.24 12.11 -24.36
N ALA A 126 -28.26 11.55 -23.68
CA ALA A 126 -29.57 12.17 -23.58
C ALA A 126 -29.62 13.39 -22.64
N ASN A 127 -28.66 13.52 -21.74
CA ASN A 127 -28.58 14.63 -20.79
C ASN A 127 -27.13 15.08 -20.58
N PRO A 128 -26.87 16.27 -19.96
CA PRO A 128 -25.52 16.80 -19.78
C PRO A 128 -24.56 15.88 -19.03
N LYS A 129 -25.06 15.09 -18.08
CA LYS A 129 -24.24 14.12 -17.33
C LYS A 129 -23.76 13.00 -18.26
N GLU A 130 -24.65 12.43 -19.03
CA GLU A 130 -24.30 11.34 -19.97
C GLU A 130 -23.36 11.82 -21.08
N ILE A 131 -23.54 13.06 -21.58
CA ILE A 131 -22.62 13.67 -22.55
C ILE A 131 -21.21 13.76 -21.95
N ARG A 132 -21.11 14.26 -20.74
CA ARG A 132 -19.83 14.33 -20.02
C ARG A 132 -19.22 12.95 -19.82
N ASP A 133 -20.01 11.99 -19.29
CA ASP A 133 -19.54 10.65 -18.97
C ASP A 133 -19.06 9.92 -20.24
N LYS A 134 -19.76 10.10 -21.37
CA LYS A 134 -19.35 9.59 -22.67
C LYS A 134 -18.01 10.19 -23.11
N ALA A 135 -17.85 11.51 -23.05
CA ALA A 135 -16.61 12.18 -23.42
C ALA A 135 -15.43 11.71 -22.57
N MET A 136 -15.63 11.50 -21.26
CA MET A 136 -14.61 10.96 -20.35
C MET A 136 -14.22 9.54 -20.73
N LEU A 137 -15.17 8.64 -21.00
CA LEU A 137 -14.88 7.25 -21.39
C LEU A 137 -14.12 7.20 -22.73
N GLU A 138 -14.57 7.97 -23.73
CA GLU A 138 -13.92 8.08 -25.03
C GLU A 138 -12.47 8.57 -24.90
N LEU A 139 -12.23 9.62 -24.09
CA LEU A 139 -10.91 10.15 -23.84
C LEU A 139 -10.00 9.14 -23.14
N LEU A 140 -10.49 8.46 -22.11
CA LEU A 140 -9.74 7.41 -21.39
C LEU A 140 -9.35 6.28 -22.34
N TYR A 141 -10.27 5.84 -23.19
CA TYR A 141 -9.99 4.77 -24.15
C TYR A 141 -8.99 5.20 -25.22
N ALA A 142 -9.16 6.40 -25.79
CA ALA A 142 -8.30 6.90 -26.85
C ALA A 142 -6.86 7.18 -26.40
N THR A 143 -6.69 7.59 -25.14
CA THR A 143 -5.37 8.04 -24.64
C THR A 143 -4.70 7.06 -23.68
N GLY A 144 -5.46 6.17 -23.05
CA GLY A 144 -4.95 5.24 -22.02
C GLY A 144 -4.50 5.93 -20.74
N ILE A 145 -4.87 7.19 -20.50
CA ILE A 145 -4.58 7.91 -19.26
C ILE A 145 -5.32 7.28 -18.08
N ARG A 146 -4.78 7.45 -16.86
CA ARG A 146 -5.47 6.98 -15.66
C ARG A 146 -6.63 7.89 -15.30
N VAL A 147 -7.67 7.33 -14.66
CA VAL A 147 -8.85 8.10 -14.19
C VAL A 147 -8.46 9.30 -13.33
N THR A 148 -7.34 9.22 -12.59
CA THR A 148 -6.83 10.33 -11.76
C THR A 148 -6.08 11.41 -12.56
N GLU A 149 -5.80 11.17 -13.83
CA GLU A 149 -5.12 12.10 -14.74
C GLU A 149 -6.12 12.82 -15.65
N LEU A 150 -7.39 12.36 -15.67
CA LEU A 150 -8.53 12.95 -16.34
C LEU A 150 -9.12 14.10 -15.51
#